data_275971e41aa3cea403f82917ff1fa9f8
#
_entry.id   275971e41aa3cea403f82917ff1fa9f8
#
_cell.length_a   1.000
_cell.length_b   1.000
_cell.length_c   1.000
_cell.angle_alpha   90.00
_cell.angle_beta   90.00
_cell.angle_gamma   90.00
#
_symmetry.space_group_name_H-M   'P 1'
#
loop_
_entity.id
_entity.type
_entity.pdbx_description
1 polymer ?
#
loop_
_entity_poly.entity_id
_entity_poly.type
_entity_poly.pdbx_seq_one_letter_code
_entity_poly.pdbx_strand_id
1 'polypeptide(L)'
;CVQYSTSASPLGPWTYQGVIGESGSSTTMHPSIQRFGGKWWVTYHTGDKTGGTDFRRAVCIDEVTWNGGRMNAVSHPTKAERLQPSSNVAPYASVGATYTETPSYKGSVNDGRVLETAVVPPNHWTNYRKMPQTQSSDSLIYQWNGAVRVNGSKVWFDTDANALRAPASWKLQYLDADGSWKDVPNSSEYGVDTGKNAPNEVTFDAVTTTALKLDMTAQAVDGGYASVGVPEWEVYAQQGAVVAEQPADVYAKTGDAPELSNTVKVAYGSETVETPVLWRTVSAS
;
A
#
# COMPACT_ATOMS: atom_id res chain seq x y z
N CYS A 1 -19.56 2.88 12.67
CA CYS A 1 -19.03 2.65 14.03
C CYS A 1 -19.49 1.30 14.59
N VAL A 2 -18.72 0.75 15.51
CA VAL A 2 -19.07 -0.43 16.31
C VAL A 2 -19.55 0.05 17.69
N GLN A 3 -20.76 -0.32 18.03
CA GLN A 3 -21.40 0.03 19.30
C GLN A 3 -21.74 -1.24 20.07
N TYR A 4 -21.87 -1.15 21.39
CA TYR A 4 -22.27 -2.29 22.19
C TYR A 4 -23.22 -1.91 23.31
N SER A 5 -23.98 -2.90 23.72
CA SER A 5 -24.88 -2.86 24.87
C SER A 5 -24.66 -4.10 25.72
N THR A 6 -24.98 -4.02 26.98
CA THR A 6 -24.90 -5.13 27.96
C THR A 6 -26.25 -5.45 28.54
N SER A 7 -26.45 -6.71 28.91
CA SER A 7 -27.62 -7.18 29.64
C SER A 7 -27.26 -8.38 30.49
N ALA A 8 -28.00 -8.58 31.56
CA ALA A 8 -27.92 -9.79 32.38
C ALA A 8 -28.66 -10.99 31.76
N SER A 9 -29.48 -10.75 30.71
CA SER A 9 -30.26 -11.76 29.99
C SER A 9 -30.20 -11.52 28.49
N PRO A 10 -30.17 -12.57 27.64
CA PRO A 10 -30.28 -12.43 26.21
C PRO A 10 -31.53 -11.70 25.73
N LEU A 11 -32.57 -11.66 26.56
CA LEU A 11 -33.84 -10.99 26.25
C LEU A 11 -33.89 -9.53 26.72
N GLY A 12 -32.81 -9.02 27.34
CA GLY A 12 -32.73 -7.68 27.88
C GLY A 12 -33.22 -7.60 29.36
N PRO A 13 -33.45 -6.39 29.87
CA PRO A 13 -33.24 -5.11 29.18
C PRO A 13 -31.79 -4.85 28.87
N TRP A 14 -31.56 -4.18 27.75
CA TRP A 14 -30.22 -3.85 27.22
C TRP A 14 -29.82 -2.44 27.68
N THR A 15 -28.61 -2.30 28.16
CA THR A 15 -28.03 -1.00 28.54
C THR A 15 -26.94 -0.64 27.51
N TYR A 16 -27.11 0.47 26.81
CA TYR A 16 -26.11 1.00 25.91
C TYR A 16 -24.86 1.44 26.64
N GLN A 17 -23.70 1.02 26.16
CA GLN A 17 -22.40 1.24 26.80
C GLN A 17 -21.49 2.20 26.02
N GLY A 18 -21.74 2.41 24.73
CA GLY A 18 -20.99 3.35 23.91
C GLY A 18 -20.42 2.77 22.63
N VAL A 19 -19.57 3.57 22.01
CA VAL A 19 -18.84 3.24 20.78
C VAL A 19 -17.47 2.69 21.14
N ILE A 20 -17.08 1.56 20.53
CA ILE A 20 -15.75 0.97 20.72
C ILE A 20 -14.88 1.05 19.46
N GLY A 21 -15.42 1.42 18.30
CA GLY A 21 -14.65 1.60 17.09
C GLY A 21 -15.37 2.40 16.04
N GLU A 22 -14.62 3.21 15.33
CA GLU A 22 -15.09 3.97 14.18
C GLU A 22 -14.12 3.78 13.01
N SER A 23 -14.63 3.72 11.79
CA SER A 23 -13.83 3.74 10.58
C SER A 23 -14.14 5.02 9.83
N GLY A 24 -13.11 5.83 9.58
CA GLY A 24 -13.21 6.99 8.68
C GLY A 24 -13.13 6.61 7.20
N SER A 25 -12.81 5.36 6.88
CA SER A 25 -12.49 4.88 5.53
C SER A 25 -13.54 3.94 4.94
N SER A 26 -14.57 3.58 5.71
CA SER A 26 -15.64 2.68 5.30
C SER A 26 -16.93 2.99 6.05
N THR A 27 -18.07 2.98 5.35
CA THR A 27 -19.41 3.23 5.96
C THR A 27 -19.84 2.11 6.91
N THR A 28 -19.28 0.92 6.77
CA THR A 28 -19.59 -0.22 7.64
C THR A 28 -18.31 -0.87 8.17
N MET A 29 -18.41 -1.63 9.25
CA MET A 29 -17.27 -2.35 9.85
C MET A 29 -17.52 -3.85 10.04
N HIS A 30 -18.76 -4.33 10.09
CA HIS A 30 -19.19 -5.71 10.30
C HIS A 30 -18.34 -6.44 11.36
N PRO A 31 -18.44 -6.07 12.63
CA PRO A 31 -17.60 -6.60 13.69
C PRO A 31 -18.03 -7.99 14.13
N SER A 32 -17.05 -8.76 14.62
CA SER A 32 -17.28 -9.98 15.37
C SER A 32 -16.35 -10.00 16.57
N ILE A 33 -16.86 -10.34 17.75
CA ILE A 33 -16.08 -10.42 18.99
C ILE A 33 -16.01 -11.88 19.42
N GLN A 34 -14.80 -12.39 19.61
CA GLN A 34 -14.56 -13.78 19.97
C GLN A 34 -13.44 -13.91 21.02
N ARG A 35 -13.50 -14.97 21.80
CA ARG A 35 -12.45 -15.32 22.76
C ARG A 35 -11.53 -16.36 22.15
N PHE A 36 -10.23 -16.03 22.11
CA PHE A 36 -9.21 -16.95 21.63
C PHE A 36 -7.90 -16.75 22.40
N GLY A 37 -7.22 -17.84 22.74
CA GLY A 37 -5.95 -17.79 23.47
C GLY A 37 -6.03 -17.08 24.84
N GLY A 38 -7.17 -17.19 25.52
CA GLY A 38 -7.38 -16.51 26.80
C GLY A 38 -7.74 -15.03 26.72
N LYS A 39 -7.71 -14.43 25.55
CA LYS A 39 -8.00 -13.03 25.29
C LYS A 39 -9.28 -12.86 24.47
N TRP A 40 -9.83 -11.66 24.50
CA TRP A 40 -10.94 -11.27 23.64
C TRP A 40 -10.41 -10.47 22.45
N TRP A 41 -10.94 -10.78 21.27
CA TRP A 41 -10.57 -10.16 20.02
C TRP A 41 -11.79 -9.64 19.30
N VAL A 42 -11.68 -8.47 18.70
CA VAL A 42 -12.64 -7.96 17.73
C VAL A 42 -12.04 -8.04 16.34
N THR A 43 -12.74 -8.69 15.43
CA THR A 43 -12.44 -8.67 14.00
C THR A 43 -13.43 -7.76 13.31
N TYR A 44 -12.98 -6.95 12.39
CA TYR A 44 -13.81 -6.01 11.64
C TYR A 44 -13.12 -5.70 10.31
N HIS A 45 -13.73 -4.86 9.48
CA HIS A 45 -13.07 -4.39 8.27
C HIS A 45 -13.03 -2.88 8.21
N THR A 46 -12.04 -2.37 7.49
CA THR A 46 -11.90 -0.96 7.15
C THR A 46 -11.48 -0.80 5.70
N GLY A 47 -11.62 0.41 5.16
CA GLY A 47 -11.03 0.79 3.87
C GLY A 47 -9.60 1.35 3.98
N ASP A 48 -8.91 1.21 5.14
CA ASP A 48 -7.63 1.88 5.42
C ASP A 48 -6.42 1.27 4.68
N LYS A 49 -6.59 0.15 3.99
CA LYS A 49 -5.53 -0.37 3.14
C LYS A 49 -5.25 0.58 1.97
N THR A 50 -4.07 0.49 1.41
CA THR A 50 -3.75 1.27 0.20
C THR A 50 -4.81 1.02 -0.87
N GLY A 51 -5.45 2.11 -1.29
CA GLY A 51 -6.56 2.08 -2.24
C GLY A 51 -7.81 1.36 -1.72
N GLY A 52 -8.02 1.28 -0.42
CA GLY A 52 -9.26 0.80 0.16
C GLY A 52 -10.43 1.75 -0.10
N THR A 53 -11.62 1.19 -0.14
CA THR A 53 -12.90 1.88 -0.32
C THR A 53 -13.98 1.18 0.49
N ASP A 54 -15.22 1.67 0.44
CA ASP A 54 -16.39 0.98 0.99
C ASP A 54 -16.57 -0.45 0.47
N PHE A 55 -16.06 -0.76 -0.71
CA PHE A 55 -16.19 -2.06 -1.36
C PHE A 55 -14.89 -2.84 -1.41
N ARG A 56 -13.77 -2.19 -1.14
CA ARG A 56 -12.45 -2.81 -1.09
C ARG A 56 -11.85 -2.63 0.30
N ARG A 57 -11.98 -3.67 1.11
CA ARG A 57 -11.76 -3.62 2.54
C ARG A 57 -10.63 -4.55 2.96
N ALA A 58 -9.94 -4.18 4.04
CA ALA A 58 -9.02 -5.04 4.75
C ALA A 58 -9.65 -5.56 6.03
N VAL A 59 -9.37 -6.80 6.38
CA VAL A 59 -9.72 -7.35 7.70
C VAL A 59 -8.75 -6.79 8.72
N CYS A 60 -9.31 -6.32 9.82
CA CYS A 60 -8.58 -5.85 10.99
C CYS A 60 -8.90 -6.76 12.19
N ILE A 61 -7.95 -6.88 13.11
CA ILE A 61 -8.11 -7.58 14.36
C ILE A 61 -7.44 -6.77 15.47
N ASP A 62 -8.17 -6.52 16.55
CA ASP A 62 -7.65 -5.84 17.75
C ASP A 62 -8.00 -6.62 19.00
N GLU A 63 -7.16 -6.53 20.03
CA GLU A 63 -7.48 -7.05 21.34
C GLU A 63 -8.54 -6.18 22.00
N VAL A 64 -9.60 -6.79 22.50
CA VAL A 64 -10.62 -6.12 23.32
C VAL A 64 -10.15 -6.12 24.76
N THR A 65 -9.90 -4.95 25.30
CA THR A 65 -9.54 -4.74 26.70
C THR A 65 -10.68 -4.07 27.47
N TRP A 66 -10.65 -4.14 28.77
CA TRP A 66 -11.73 -3.69 29.64
C TRP A 66 -11.21 -2.73 30.69
N ASN A 67 -11.99 -1.70 30.98
CA ASN A 67 -11.75 -0.79 32.09
C ASN A 67 -13.06 -0.56 32.86
N GLY A 68 -13.10 -0.90 34.15
CA GLY A 68 -14.27 -0.74 34.97
C GLY A 68 -15.53 -1.46 34.47
N GLY A 69 -15.36 -2.62 33.81
CA GLY A 69 -16.46 -3.39 33.21
C GLY A 69 -16.93 -2.88 31.83
N ARG A 70 -16.30 -1.87 31.29
CA ARG A 70 -16.55 -1.35 29.90
C ARG A 70 -15.45 -1.74 28.96
N MET A 71 -15.81 -2.03 27.72
CA MET A 71 -14.83 -2.23 26.65
C MET A 71 -14.12 -0.90 26.35
N ASN A 72 -12.80 -0.95 26.25
CA ASN A 72 -12.03 0.16 25.72
C ASN A 72 -12.27 0.32 24.23
N ALA A 73 -12.12 1.54 23.71
CA ALA A 73 -12.10 1.78 22.29
C ALA A 73 -10.95 0.99 21.64
N VAL A 74 -11.21 0.36 20.50
CA VAL A 74 -10.16 -0.30 19.73
C VAL A 74 -9.40 0.76 18.92
N SER A 75 -8.08 0.72 19.00
CA SER A 75 -7.23 1.54 18.18
C SER A 75 -7.01 0.82 16.87
N HIS A 76 -7.34 1.47 15.76
CA HIS A 76 -7.01 0.93 14.44
C HIS A 76 -5.49 0.85 14.32
N PRO A 77 -4.91 -0.34 14.04
CA PRO A 77 -3.48 -0.42 13.81
C PRO A 77 -3.11 0.50 12.64
N THR A 78 -2.03 1.24 12.79
CA THR A 78 -1.53 2.06 11.71
C THR A 78 -1.09 1.18 10.53
N LYS A 79 -1.08 1.73 9.32
CA LYS A 79 -0.60 1.00 8.14
C LYS A 79 0.79 0.37 8.39
N ALA A 80 1.67 1.10 9.07
CA ALA A 80 3.01 0.63 9.42
C ALA A 80 3.03 -0.59 10.36
N GLU A 81 2.05 -0.73 11.23
CA GLU A 81 1.95 -1.85 12.16
C GLU A 81 1.50 -3.16 11.50
N ARG A 82 0.82 -3.06 10.36
CA ARG A 82 0.29 -4.21 9.62
C ARG A 82 1.27 -4.82 8.64
N LEU A 83 2.25 -4.06 8.22
CA LEU A 83 3.19 -4.49 7.21
C LEU A 83 4.40 -5.15 7.87
N GLN A 84 4.64 -6.42 7.52
CA GLN A 84 5.87 -7.09 7.88
C GLN A 84 7.04 -6.36 7.22
N PRO A 85 8.20 -6.26 7.89
CA PRO A 85 9.39 -5.73 7.25
C PRO A 85 9.66 -6.50 5.95
N SER A 86 9.56 -5.82 4.84
CA SER A 86 9.79 -6.36 3.51
C SER A 86 10.64 -5.38 2.73
N SER A 87 11.51 -5.90 1.86
CA SER A 87 12.21 -5.08 0.88
C SER A 87 11.26 -4.48 -0.17
N ASN A 88 10.07 -5.04 -0.35
CA ASN A 88 9.05 -4.46 -1.22
C ASN A 88 8.40 -3.24 -0.55
N VAL A 89 8.65 -2.06 -1.09
CA VAL A 89 8.15 -0.78 -0.58
C VAL A 89 6.89 -0.29 -1.31
N ALA A 90 6.44 -1.00 -2.34
CA ALA A 90 5.23 -0.65 -3.08
C ALA A 90 3.96 -0.54 -2.20
N PRO A 91 3.71 -1.44 -1.21
CA PRO A 91 2.52 -1.33 -0.35
C PRO A 91 2.42 -0.05 0.48
N TYR A 92 3.54 0.67 0.65
CA TYR A 92 3.59 1.94 1.39
C TYR A 92 3.28 3.15 0.52
N ALA A 93 3.22 2.99 -0.80
CA ALA A 93 2.93 4.06 -1.73
C ALA A 93 1.44 4.31 -1.91
N SER A 94 1.06 5.55 -2.17
CA SER A 94 -0.19 5.87 -2.84
C SER A 94 -0.05 5.64 -4.34
N VAL A 95 -1.13 5.20 -5.00
CA VAL A 95 -1.13 4.87 -6.43
C VAL A 95 -1.85 5.95 -7.22
N GLY A 96 -1.13 6.58 -8.16
CA GLY A 96 -1.65 7.41 -9.24
C GLY A 96 -1.71 6.64 -10.56
N ALA A 97 -2.53 7.09 -11.48
CA ALA A 97 -2.59 6.60 -12.85
C ALA A 97 -3.03 7.73 -13.80
N THR A 98 -2.54 7.72 -15.04
CA THR A 98 -3.00 8.67 -16.06
C THR A 98 -4.46 8.44 -16.43
N TYR A 99 -4.88 7.18 -16.39
CA TYR A 99 -6.28 6.77 -16.57
C TYR A 99 -6.51 5.44 -15.84
N THR A 100 -7.72 5.22 -15.39
CA THR A 100 -8.18 3.94 -14.81
C THR A 100 -9.57 3.64 -15.34
N GLU A 101 -9.72 2.48 -15.95
CA GLU A 101 -11.04 2.00 -16.36
C GLU A 101 -11.94 1.78 -15.14
N THR A 102 -13.23 2.02 -15.30
CA THR A 102 -14.24 1.59 -14.34
C THR A 102 -14.85 0.27 -14.83
N PRO A 103 -14.81 -0.83 -14.07
CA PRO A 103 -14.61 -0.94 -12.61
C PRO A 103 -13.19 -1.38 -12.18
N SER A 104 -12.17 -1.28 -13.01
CA SER A 104 -10.80 -1.55 -12.62
C SER A 104 -10.33 -0.66 -11.47
N TYR A 105 -9.28 -1.11 -10.78
CA TYR A 105 -8.88 -0.48 -9.55
C TYR A 105 -7.34 -0.34 -9.43
N LYS A 106 -6.86 0.89 -9.44
CA LYS A 106 -5.42 1.17 -9.41
C LYS A 106 -4.69 0.69 -8.16
N GLY A 107 -5.35 0.60 -7.01
CA GLY A 107 -4.74 0.10 -5.78
C GLY A 107 -4.58 -1.42 -5.73
N SER A 108 -5.00 -2.17 -6.77
CA SER A 108 -4.70 -3.59 -6.88
C SER A 108 -3.22 -3.84 -7.15
N VAL A 109 -2.55 -2.90 -7.82
CA VAL A 109 -1.18 -3.09 -8.28
C VAL A 109 -0.12 -3.14 -7.17
N ASN A 110 -0.51 -2.87 -5.92
CA ASN A 110 0.40 -2.95 -4.77
C ASN A 110 -0.23 -3.63 -3.55
N ASP A 111 -1.16 -4.54 -3.76
CA ASP A 111 -1.84 -5.28 -2.69
C ASP A 111 -1.17 -6.62 -2.34
N GLY A 112 -0.09 -6.96 -3.02
CA GLY A 112 0.70 -8.18 -2.81
C GLY A 112 0.04 -9.44 -3.38
N ARG A 113 -0.87 -9.30 -4.35
CA ARG A 113 -1.65 -10.42 -4.88
C ARG A 113 -1.48 -10.57 -6.38
N VAL A 114 -0.89 -11.67 -6.80
CA VAL A 114 -0.86 -12.11 -8.20
C VAL A 114 -1.79 -13.31 -8.35
N LEU A 115 -2.90 -13.14 -9.04
CA LEU A 115 -3.92 -14.18 -9.20
C LEU A 115 -3.58 -15.13 -10.36
N GLU A 116 -4.00 -16.39 -10.24
CA GLU A 116 -3.69 -17.44 -11.24
C GLU A 116 -4.59 -17.44 -12.46
N THR A 117 -5.81 -16.99 -12.28
CA THR A 117 -6.84 -17.09 -13.32
C THR A 117 -7.24 -15.70 -13.79
N ALA A 118 -7.98 -15.67 -14.90
CA ALA A 118 -8.46 -14.46 -15.55
C ALA A 118 -8.71 -13.33 -14.55
N VAL A 119 -7.83 -12.35 -14.60
CA VAL A 119 -7.89 -11.22 -13.70
C VAL A 119 -9.09 -10.40 -14.09
N VAL A 120 -9.97 -10.21 -13.14
CA VAL A 120 -11.18 -9.41 -13.33
C VAL A 120 -11.19 -8.24 -12.36
N PRO A 121 -11.82 -7.14 -12.72
CA PRO A 121 -12.01 -6.04 -11.79
C PRO A 121 -12.66 -6.52 -10.48
N PRO A 122 -12.25 -6.04 -9.31
CA PRO A 122 -11.26 -4.99 -9.07
C PRO A 122 -9.82 -5.49 -8.82
N ASN A 123 -9.45 -6.66 -9.27
CA ASN A 123 -8.19 -7.35 -8.92
C ASN A 123 -7.00 -6.95 -9.80
N HIS A 124 -7.20 -6.06 -10.75
CA HIS A 124 -6.15 -5.48 -11.58
C HIS A 124 -6.44 -4.01 -11.90
N TRP A 125 -5.43 -3.29 -12.30
CA TRP A 125 -5.59 -2.03 -12.99
C TRP A 125 -5.55 -2.27 -14.51
N THR A 126 -6.41 -1.59 -15.27
CA THR A 126 -6.33 -1.51 -16.73
C THR A 126 -6.55 -0.09 -17.22
N ASN A 127 -5.98 0.18 -18.38
CA ASN A 127 -6.23 1.42 -19.11
C ASN A 127 -7.29 1.24 -20.22
N TYR A 128 -8.11 0.18 -20.17
CA TYR A 128 -9.14 -0.09 -21.17
C TYR A 128 -10.10 1.10 -21.30
N ARG A 129 -10.29 1.58 -22.52
CA ARG A 129 -11.26 2.63 -22.84
C ARG A 129 -12.33 2.12 -23.80
N LYS A 130 -11.93 1.73 -24.95
CA LYS A 130 -12.72 1.08 -26.00
C LYS A 130 -11.73 0.59 -27.04
N MET A 131 -11.92 -0.59 -27.57
CA MET A 131 -11.03 -1.16 -28.57
C MET A 131 -11.42 -0.80 -30.00
N PRO A 132 -10.47 -0.46 -30.85
CA PRO A 132 -9.10 -0.05 -30.51
C PRO A 132 -9.10 1.32 -29.82
N GLN A 133 -8.18 1.55 -28.88
CA GLN A 133 -8.06 2.85 -28.23
C GLN A 133 -7.11 3.78 -28.99
N THR A 134 -7.30 5.08 -28.81
CA THR A 134 -6.48 6.10 -29.48
C THR A 134 -5.21 6.46 -28.71
N GLN A 135 -5.17 6.15 -27.41
CA GLN A 135 -4.04 6.45 -26.54
C GLN A 135 -2.96 5.38 -26.70
N SER A 136 -1.74 5.83 -27.04
CA SER A 136 -0.59 4.96 -27.24
C SER A 136 0.19 4.67 -25.95
N SER A 137 -0.05 5.43 -24.88
CA SER A 137 0.69 5.27 -23.62
C SER A 137 -0.17 5.65 -22.40
N ASP A 138 0.11 5.00 -21.31
CA ASP A 138 -0.42 5.31 -19.97
C ASP A 138 0.62 4.98 -18.92
N SER A 139 0.49 5.60 -17.73
CA SER A 139 1.44 5.42 -16.66
C SER A 139 0.73 5.12 -15.34
N LEU A 140 1.39 4.31 -14.51
CA LEU A 140 1.14 4.18 -13.08
C LEU A 140 2.22 4.94 -12.31
N ILE A 141 1.85 5.51 -11.18
CA ILE A 141 2.77 6.31 -10.37
C ILE A 141 2.62 5.89 -8.92
N TYR A 142 3.72 5.48 -8.30
CA TYR A 142 3.83 5.37 -6.85
C TYR A 142 4.35 6.65 -6.26
N GLN A 143 3.73 7.08 -5.16
CA GLN A 143 4.17 8.23 -4.39
C GLN A 143 4.24 7.84 -2.92
N TRP A 144 5.39 8.01 -2.30
CA TRP A 144 5.65 7.77 -0.89
C TRP A 144 5.60 9.08 -0.11
N ASN A 145 5.23 9.00 1.18
CA ASN A 145 5.22 10.18 2.06
C ASN A 145 6.62 10.69 2.41
N GLY A 146 7.65 9.90 2.16
CA GLY A 146 9.05 10.26 2.35
C GLY A 146 9.93 9.61 1.29
N ALA A 147 11.18 9.98 1.22
CA ALA A 147 12.11 9.40 0.26
C ALA A 147 12.35 7.91 0.57
N VAL A 148 12.40 7.12 -0.47
CA VAL A 148 12.79 5.70 -0.45
C VAL A 148 14.00 5.50 -1.35
N ARG A 149 14.89 4.58 -0.98
CA ARG A 149 16.02 4.19 -1.83
C ARG A 149 15.73 2.83 -2.45
N VAL A 150 15.63 2.79 -3.75
CA VAL A 150 15.17 1.61 -4.50
C VAL A 150 16.14 1.27 -5.62
N ASN A 151 16.28 -0.03 -5.94
CA ASN A 151 17.17 -0.53 -6.99
C ASN A 151 16.59 -1.72 -7.76
N GLY A 152 15.31 -2.01 -7.61
CA GLY A 152 14.68 -3.13 -8.30
C GLY A 152 13.16 -3.00 -8.36
N SER A 153 12.58 -3.69 -9.32
CA SER A 153 11.14 -3.72 -9.55
C SER A 153 10.71 -5.02 -10.20
N LYS A 154 9.48 -5.45 -9.93
CA LYS A 154 8.80 -6.54 -10.64
C LYS A 154 7.43 -6.08 -11.07
N VAL A 155 7.10 -6.29 -12.34
CA VAL A 155 5.80 -5.95 -12.90
C VAL A 155 5.18 -7.19 -13.52
N TRP A 156 3.92 -7.43 -13.21
CA TRP A 156 3.11 -8.45 -13.88
C TRP A 156 2.19 -7.78 -14.87
N PHE A 157 2.18 -8.28 -16.09
CA PHE A 157 1.23 -7.86 -17.11
C PHE A 157 0.16 -8.92 -17.31
N ASP A 158 -1.05 -8.44 -17.50
CA ASP A 158 -2.20 -9.29 -17.79
C ASP A 158 -2.51 -9.29 -19.28
N THR A 159 -3.10 -10.38 -19.73
CA THR A 159 -3.61 -10.52 -21.10
C THR A 159 -4.93 -11.26 -21.11
N ASP A 160 -5.81 -10.81 -21.96
CA ASP A 160 -7.00 -11.57 -22.34
C ASP A 160 -6.98 -11.86 -23.85
N ALA A 161 -7.91 -12.65 -24.31
CA ALA A 161 -7.96 -12.97 -25.74
C ALA A 161 -8.43 -11.79 -26.60
N ASN A 162 -8.87 -10.68 -26.02
CA ASN A 162 -9.60 -9.62 -26.71
C ASN A 162 -8.89 -8.26 -26.67
N ALA A 163 -8.82 -7.65 -25.49
CA ALA A 163 -8.48 -6.25 -25.33
C ALA A 163 -7.13 -6.01 -24.65
N LEU A 164 -6.77 -6.84 -23.69
CA LEU A 164 -5.57 -6.67 -22.90
C LEU A 164 -4.39 -7.41 -23.52
N ARG A 165 -3.28 -6.70 -23.71
CA ARG A 165 -2.01 -7.24 -24.16
C ARG A 165 -0.88 -6.72 -23.29
N ALA A 166 0.26 -7.43 -23.27
CA ALA A 166 1.47 -6.86 -22.74
C ALA A 166 1.76 -5.51 -23.43
N PRO A 167 2.41 -4.57 -22.76
CA PRO A 167 2.86 -3.35 -23.44
C PRO A 167 3.84 -3.71 -24.56
N ALA A 168 3.92 -2.87 -25.60
CA ALA A 168 4.97 -2.97 -26.61
C ALA A 168 6.36 -2.68 -26.00
N SER A 169 6.39 -1.76 -25.04
CA SER A 169 7.55 -1.42 -24.23
C SER A 169 7.09 -0.70 -22.97
N TRP A 170 7.95 -0.68 -21.96
CA TRP A 170 7.75 0.09 -20.74
C TRP A 170 9.08 0.51 -20.17
N LYS A 171 9.05 1.46 -19.24
CA LYS A 171 10.23 1.90 -18.51
C LYS A 171 9.87 2.42 -17.13
N LEU A 172 10.88 2.52 -16.28
CA LEU A 172 10.77 3.13 -14.96
C LEU A 172 11.44 4.50 -14.95
N GLN A 173 10.75 5.47 -14.36
CA GLN A 173 11.28 6.80 -14.13
C GLN A 173 11.10 7.17 -12.66
N TYR A 174 12.12 7.79 -12.08
CA TYR A 174 12.05 8.32 -10.73
C TYR A 174 11.89 9.84 -10.74
N LEU A 175 11.27 10.38 -9.72
CA LEU A 175 11.19 11.83 -9.50
C LEU A 175 12.49 12.29 -8.84
N ASP A 176 13.28 13.06 -9.57
CA ASP A 176 14.53 13.61 -9.05
C ASP A 176 14.29 14.79 -8.12
N ALA A 177 15.31 15.19 -7.38
CA ALA A 177 15.26 16.31 -6.44
C ALA A 177 14.91 17.66 -7.09
N ASP A 178 15.17 17.81 -8.39
CA ASP A 178 14.80 19.00 -9.17
C ASP A 178 13.33 19.01 -9.63
N GLY A 179 12.56 17.97 -9.27
CA GLY A 179 11.15 17.81 -9.66
C GLY A 179 10.94 17.24 -11.07
N SER A 180 11.99 16.86 -11.77
CA SER A 180 11.89 16.24 -13.10
C SER A 180 11.85 14.71 -13.03
N TRP A 181 11.16 14.10 -13.99
CA TRP A 181 11.18 12.65 -14.18
C TRP A 181 12.41 12.24 -14.98
N LYS A 182 13.21 11.34 -14.43
CA LYS A 182 14.41 10.78 -15.06
C LYS A 182 14.29 9.26 -15.16
N ASP A 183 14.79 8.69 -16.23
CA ASP A 183 14.85 7.23 -16.39
C ASP A 183 15.78 6.65 -15.29
N VAL A 184 15.43 5.50 -14.72
CA VAL A 184 16.29 4.84 -13.75
C VAL A 184 17.63 4.47 -14.41
N PRO A 185 18.77 4.71 -13.74
CA PRO A 185 20.09 4.54 -14.37
C PRO A 185 20.48 3.06 -14.46
N ASN A 186 21.19 2.71 -15.53
CA ASN A 186 21.75 1.37 -15.75
C ASN A 186 20.75 0.23 -15.53
N SER A 187 19.53 0.39 -16.03
CA SER A 187 18.51 -0.64 -15.93
C SER A 187 18.86 -1.88 -16.75
N SER A 188 18.52 -3.05 -16.22
CA SER A 188 18.45 -4.28 -17.02
C SER A 188 17.36 -4.19 -18.09
N GLU A 189 17.22 -5.21 -18.92
CA GLU A 189 16.17 -5.27 -19.94
C GLU A 189 14.77 -5.25 -19.33
N TYR A 190 13.85 -4.61 -20.02
CA TYR A 190 12.44 -4.54 -19.70
C TYR A 190 11.68 -5.66 -20.42
N GLY A 191 11.41 -6.77 -19.73
CA GLY A 191 10.61 -7.87 -20.26
C GLY A 191 9.15 -7.49 -20.51
N VAL A 192 8.46 -8.26 -21.35
CA VAL A 192 7.03 -8.08 -21.64
C VAL A 192 6.25 -9.40 -21.49
N ASP A 193 6.72 -10.29 -20.65
CA ASP A 193 6.04 -11.53 -20.34
C ASP A 193 4.70 -11.30 -19.66
N THR A 194 3.78 -12.24 -19.84
CA THR A 194 2.45 -12.19 -19.25
C THR A 194 2.16 -13.41 -18.40
N GLY A 195 1.32 -13.25 -17.39
CA GLY A 195 0.87 -14.31 -16.52
C GLY A 195 1.46 -14.26 -15.12
N LYS A 196 0.86 -15.00 -14.21
CA LYS A 196 1.18 -14.99 -12.78
C LYS A 196 2.63 -15.39 -12.47
N ASN A 197 3.16 -16.37 -13.17
CA ASN A 197 4.50 -16.93 -12.90
C ASN A 197 5.60 -16.29 -13.75
N ALA A 198 5.28 -15.21 -14.44
CA ALA A 198 6.19 -14.51 -15.34
C ALA A 198 6.32 -13.02 -14.98
N PRO A 199 6.88 -12.68 -13.79
CA PRO A 199 7.18 -11.30 -13.46
C PRO A 199 8.28 -10.77 -14.38
N ASN A 200 8.09 -9.53 -14.81
CA ASN A 200 9.13 -8.80 -15.53
C ASN A 200 9.99 -8.08 -14.50
N GLU A 201 11.17 -8.64 -14.25
CA GLU A 201 12.10 -8.14 -13.24
C GLU A 201 13.08 -7.14 -13.86
N VAL A 202 13.26 -6.01 -13.19
CA VAL A 202 14.22 -4.98 -13.59
C VAL A 202 15.06 -4.59 -12.38
N THR A 203 16.37 -4.63 -12.57
CA THR A 203 17.37 -4.08 -11.63
C THR A 203 17.96 -2.81 -12.21
N PHE A 204 18.34 -1.88 -11.37
CA PHE A 204 18.95 -0.60 -11.77
C PHE A 204 19.82 -0.05 -10.65
N ASP A 205 20.69 0.92 -10.96
CA ASP A 205 21.47 1.59 -9.93
C ASP A 205 20.53 2.31 -8.96
N ALA A 206 20.84 2.20 -7.68
CA ALA A 206 19.95 2.67 -6.63
C ALA A 206 19.68 4.18 -6.73
N VAL A 207 18.42 4.55 -6.71
CA VAL A 207 17.95 5.94 -6.68
C VAL A 207 17.20 6.23 -5.38
N THR A 208 17.35 7.45 -4.88
CA THR A 208 16.57 7.95 -3.74
C THR A 208 15.49 8.88 -4.30
N THR A 209 14.23 8.55 -4.04
CA THR A 209 13.10 9.26 -4.64
C THR A 209 11.86 9.23 -3.75
N THR A 210 10.96 10.18 -3.95
CA THR A 210 9.61 10.17 -3.35
C THR A 210 8.54 9.63 -4.29
N ALA A 211 8.87 9.41 -5.59
CA ALA A 211 7.92 8.85 -6.53
C ALA A 211 8.61 8.07 -7.65
N LEU A 212 7.99 6.95 -8.04
CA LEU A 212 8.41 6.12 -9.17
C LEU A 212 7.25 6.00 -10.17
N LYS A 213 7.55 6.10 -11.46
CA LYS A 213 6.58 5.99 -12.53
C LYS A 213 6.89 4.78 -13.39
N LEU A 214 5.89 3.96 -13.62
CA LEU A 214 5.85 2.89 -14.62
C LEU A 214 5.18 3.47 -15.88
N ASP A 215 5.94 3.76 -16.88
CA ASP A 215 5.49 4.33 -18.13
C ASP A 215 5.40 3.25 -19.21
N MET A 216 4.22 3.05 -19.79
CA MET A 216 3.92 1.91 -20.66
C MET A 216 3.46 2.40 -22.04
N THR A 217 4.04 1.86 -23.09
CA THR A 217 3.60 2.06 -24.48
C THR A 217 2.79 0.84 -24.91
N ALA A 218 1.57 1.06 -25.34
CA ALA A 218 0.67 0.01 -25.79
C ALA A 218 1.08 -0.58 -27.13
N GLN A 219 0.75 -1.85 -27.37
CA GLN A 219 0.90 -2.46 -28.70
C GLN A 219 -0.06 -1.84 -29.71
N ALA A 220 0.46 -1.54 -30.89
CA ALA A 220 -0.38 -1.14 -32.02
C ALA A 220 -1.24 -2.34 -32.47
N VAL A 221 -2.49 -2.06 -32.80
CA VAL A 221 -3.46 -2.99 -33.39
C VAL A 221 -4.14 -2.28 -34.56
N ASP A 222 -4.91 -3.03 -35.35
CA ASP A 222 -5.64 -2.43 -36.46
C ASP A 222 -6.56 -1.30 -35.96
N GLY A 223 -6.35 -0.11 -36.52
CA GLY A 223 -7.10 1.10 -36.18
C GLY A 223 -6.73 1.79 -34.86
N GLY A 224 -5.65 1.40 -34.14
CA GLY A 224 -5.23 2.06 -32.91
C GLY A 224 -4.30 1.26 -32.02
N TYR A 225 -4.60 1.17 -30.74
CA TYR A 225 -3.76 0.51 -29.74
C TYR A 225 -4.58 -0.47 -28.86
N ALA A 226 -3.91 -1.50 -28.37
CA ALA A 226 -4.44 -2.40 -27.38
C ALA A 226 -4.45 -1.73 -26.00
N SER A 227 -5.16 -2.34 -25.06
CA SER A 227 -5.11 -1.94 -23.65
C SER A 227 -4.05 -2.73 -22.90
N VAL A 228 -3.56 -2.18 -21.79
CA VAL A 228 -2.61 -2.82 -20.88
C VAL A 228 -3.30 -3.06 -19.54
N GLY A 229 -3.05 -4.23 -18.97
CA GLY A 229 -3.48 -4.59 -17.62
C GLY A 229 -2.26 -4.87 -16.73
N VAL A 230 -2.30 -4.39 -15.49
CA VAL A 230 -1.29 -4.63 -14.46
C VAL A 230 -1.96 -5.17 -13.20
N PRO A 231 -1.84 -6.47 -12.94
CA PRO A 231 -2.29 -7.06 -11.68
C PRO A 231 -1.48 -6.64 -10.47
N GLU A 232 -0.14 -6.58 -10.61
CA GLU A 232 0.75 -6.25 -9.50
C GLU A 232 2.02 -5.55 -10.01
N TRP A 233 2.51 -4.61 -9.21
CA TRP A 233 3.77 -3.92 -9.42
C TRP A 233 4.50 -3.76 -8.08
N GLU A 234 5.59 -4.48 -7.91
CA GLU A 234 6.46 -4.43 -6.73
C GLU A 234 7.68 -3.54 -6.98
N VAL A 235 8.13 -2.86 -5.94
CA VAL A 235 9.32 -2.01 -5.95
C VAL A 235 10.17 -2.35 -4.74
N TYR A 236 11.45 -2.64 -4.97
CA TYR A 236 12.32 -3.14 -3.93
C TYR A 236 13.30 -2.07 -3.43
N ALA A 237 13.31 -1.90 -2.12
CA ALA A 237 14.33 -1.13 -1.45
C ALA A 237 15.71 -1.79 -1.67
N GLN A 238 16.73 -0.97 -1.83
CA GLN A 238 18.10 -1.46 -1.95
C GLN A 238 18.42 -2.39 -0.79
N GLN A 239 18.79 -3.60 -1.12
CA GLN A 239 19.27 -4.59 -0.14
C GLN A 239 20.67 -4.22 0.32
N GLY A 240 20.85 -4.00 1.58
CA GLY A 240 22.10 -3.71 2.27
C GLY A 240 21.80 -3.57 3.76
N ALA A 241 22.81 -3.62 4.60
CA ALA A 241 22.60 -3.39 6.03
C ALA A 241 22.00 -1.98 6.20
N VAL A 242 20.70 -1.94 6.47
CA VAL A 242 20.00 -0.71 6.82
C VAL A 242 20.29 -0.48 8.30
N VAL A 243 21.11 0.49 8.61
CA VAL A 243 21.39 0.90 9.98
C VAL A 243 20.79 2.27 10.19
N ALA A 244 19.71 2.32 10.98
CA ALA A 244 19.24 3.60 11.47
C ALA A 244 20.23 4.11 12.53
N GLU A 245 20.73 5.33 12.39
CA GLU A 245 21.47 5.97 13.46
C GLU A 245 20.52 6.08 14.66
N GLN A 246 21.00 5.70 15.84
CA GLN A 246 20.23 5.91 17.06
C GLN A 246 20.04 7.42 17.26
N PRO A 247 18.79 7.92 17.33
CA PRO A 247 18.55 9.33 17.60
C PRO A 247 19.16 9.72 18.94
N ALA A 248 19.62 10.96 19.05
CA ALA A 248 20.10 11.51 20.32
C ALA A 248 18.98 11.43 21.37
N ASP A 249 19.35 11.14 22.61
CA ASP A 249 18.41 11.17 23.71
C ASP A 249 17.80 12.58 23.88
N VAL A 250 16.49 12.62 23.98
CA VAL A 250 15.74 13.86 24.20
C VAL A 250 15.26 13.89 25.64
N TYR A 251 15.65 14.93 26.36
CA TYR A 251 15.23 15.12 27.74
C TYR A 251 14.13 16.17 27.82
N ALA A 252 12.97 15.80 28.35
CA ALA A 252 11.87 16.71 28.65
C ALA A 252 11.63 16.78 30.17
N LYS A 253 11.15 17.92 30.66
CA LYS A 253 10.69 18.02 32.06
C LYS A 253 9.35 17.28 32.20
N THR A 254 9.09 16.76 33.38
CA THR A 254 7.80 16.13 33.67
C THR A 254 6.65 17.10 33.37
N GLY A 255 5.77 16.70 32.45
CA GLY A 255 4.63 17.50 31.99
C GLY A 255 4.84 18.20 30.63
N ASP A 256 6.07 18.26 30.13
CA ASP A 256 6.35 18.79 28.81
C ASP A 256 6.38 17.68 27.74
N ALA A 257 5.89 17.96 26.54
CA ALA A 257 6.05 17.04 25.42
C ALA A 257 7.50 17.12 24.90
N PRO A 258 8.20 15.97 24.68
CA PRO A 258 9.54 16.00 24.11
C PRO A 258 9.50 16.48 22.65
N GLU A 259 10.44 17.34 22.27
CA GLU A 259 10.65 17.72 20.88
C GLU A 259 11.46 16.63 20.19
N LEU A 260 10.79 15.74 19.46
CA LEU A 260 11.42 14.67 18.71
C LEU A 260 11.66 15.10 17.27
N SER A 261 12.81 14.68 16.69
CA SER A 261 13.08 14.90 15.27
C SER A 261 12.04 14.22 14.40
N ASN A 262 11.61 14.87 13.34
CA ASN A 262 10.72 14.30 12.33
C ASN A 262 11.43 13.36 11.36
N THR A 263 12.77 13.29 11.41
CA THR A 263 13.60 12.44 10.57
C THR A 263 14.65 11.71 11.40
N VAL A 264 15.09 10.56 10.91
CA VAL A 264 16.30 9.86 11.36
C VAL A 264 17.21 9.62 10.16
N LYS A 265 18.51 9.56 10.41
CA LYS A 265 19.47 9.16 9.39
C LYS A 265 19.48 7.64 9.26
N VAL A 266 19.30 7.16 8.04
CA VAL A 266 19.35 5.74 7.70
C VAL A 266 20.52 5.51 6.75
N ALA A 267 21.46 4.68 7.16
CA ALA A 267 22.58 4.29 6.31
C ALA A 267 22.18 3.10 5.42
N TYR A 268 22.41 3.26 4.13
CA TYR A 268 22.31 2.21 3.11
C TYR A 268 23.72 1.94 2.57
N GLY A 269 24.44 1.02 3.21
CA GLY A 269 25.87 0.83 2.91
C GLY A 269 26.69 2.09 3.25
N SER A 270 27.30 2.72 2.26
CA SER A 270 28.12 3.94 2.43
C SER A 270 27.35 5.25 2.34
N GLU A 271 26.08 5.22 2.01
CA GLU A 271 25.23 6.39 1.83
C GLU A 271 24.25 6.56 2.99
N THR A 272 24.07 7.78 3.45
CA THR A 272 23.14 8.10 4.54
C THR A 272 22.03 9.00 4.02
N VAL A 273 20.78 8.63 4.27
CA VAL A 273 19.58 9.35 3.84
C VAL A 273 18.77 9.75 5.07
N GLU A 274 18.33 11.01 5.15
CA GLU A 274 17.35 11.44 6.14
C GLU A 274 15.97 10.88 5.80
N THR A 275 15.44 10.05 6.69
CA THR A 275 14.18 9.34 6.50
C THR A 275 13.13 9.84 7.48
N PRO A 276 11.95 10.24 7.05
CA PRO A 276 10.85 10.62 7.94
C PRO A 276 10.47 9.49 8.89
N VAL A 277 10.19 9.85 10.15
CA VAL A 277 9.76 8.90 11.19
C VAL A 277 8.47 9.34 11.85
N LEU A 278 7.70 8.36 12.25
CA LEU A 278 6.55 8.50 13.12
C LEU A 278 6.91 7.94 14.50
N TRP A 279 6.96 8.82 15.49
CA TRP A 279 7.21 8.42 16.86
C TRP A 279 5.94 7.85 17.50
N ARG A 280 6.06 6.71 18.14
CA ARG A 280 5.00 6.18 18.98
C ARG A 280 5.05 6.86 20.35
N THR A 281 3.89 7.23 20.85
CA THR A 281 3.75 7.55 22.27
C THR A 281 3.90 6.25 23.07
N VAL A 282 4.99 6.12 23.80
CA VAL A 282 5.12 5.06 24.83
C VAL A 282 4.55 5.68 26.10
N SER A 283 3.43 5.13 26.59
CA SER A 283 2.96 5.50 27.93
C SER A 283 4.02 5.10 28.94
N ALA A 284 4.45 6.05 29.77
CA ALA A 284 5.30 5.75 30.91
C ALA A 284 4.61 4.69 31.77
N SER A 285 5.32 3.61 32.05
CA SER A 285 4.93 2.57 32.99
C SER A 285 5.04 3.07 34.42
#